data_f7d8af72f4176194218a9c52aa807932
#
_entry.id   f7d8af72f4176194218a9c52aa807932
#
_cell.length_a   1.000
_cell.length_b   1.000
_cell.length_c   1.000
_cell.angle_alpha   90.00
_cell.angle_beta   90.00
_cell.angle_gamma   90.00
#
_symmetry.space_group_name_H-M   'P 1'
#
loop_
_entity.id
_entity.type
_entity.pdbx_description
1 polymer ?
#
loop_
_entity_poly.entity_id
_entity_poly.type
_entity_poly.pdbx_seq_one_letter_code
_entity_poly.pdbx_strand_id
1 'polypeptide(L)'
;QIKSQKQYVMGAQDGAETWWYENGEKSWEANWKEGRQAGIKTEWYESGKKMSQTVYENGRREGIGTGWYENGKKAHETTYLDDEEVAVQEWNEDGSAIAAAPEPQGRVRVWTVGEIEKFYSDKAEGLVHTAFGEPDRAEGGAWVYENVQVGTAVAAIAHEVEFTFQSGKVKTVRV
;
A
#
# COMPACT_ATOMS: atom_id res chain seq x y z
N GLN A 1 33.14 10.79 -4.34
CA GLN A 1 32.01 10.40 -3.49
C GLN A 1 31.35 9.15 -4.03
N ILE A 2 31.00 8.19 -3.14
CA ILE A 2 30.23 6.98 -3.51
C ILE A 2 28.82 7.47 -3.79
N LYS A 3 28.36 7.36 -5.06
CA LYS A 3 27.00 7.77 -5.46
C LYS A 3 25.97 6.64 -5.32
N SER A 4 26.45 5.37 -5.26
CA SER A 4 25.59 4.20 -5.05
C SER A 4 26.37 3.02 -4.46
N GLN A 5 25.67 2.20 -3.69
CA GLN A 5 26.15 0.93 -3.16
C GLN A 5 25.10 -0.15 -3.42
N LYS A 6 25.57 -1.33 -3.85
CA LYS A 6 24.71 -2.50 -4.13
C LYS A 6 25.34 -3.75 -3.55
N GLN A 7 24.51 -4.69 -3.16
CA GLN A 7 24.96 -6.00 -2.66
C GLN A 7 24.50 -7.10 -3.61
N TYR A 8 25.36 -8.13 -3.77
CA TYR A 8 25.10 -9.27 -4.65
C TYR A 8 25.46 -10.57 -3.95
N VAL A 9 24.63 -11.60 -4.15
CA VAL A 9 24.88 -12.97 -3.72
C VAL A 9 24.72 -13.89 -4.94
N MET A 10 25.73 -14.72 -5.23
CA MET A 10 25.72 -15.65 -6.38
C MET A 10 25.35 -15.01 -7.73
N GLY A 11 25.72 -13.72 -7.93
CA GLY A 11 25.42 -12.99 -9.17
C GLY A 11 24.03 -12.33 -9.23
N ALA A 12 23.14 -12.60 -8.32
CA ALA A 12 21.87 -11.90 -8.17
C ALA A 12 22.02 -10.74 -7.16
N GLN A 13 21.31 -9.64 -7.38
CA GLN A 13 21.25 -8.56 -6.40
C GLN A 13 20.50 -9.07 -5.17
N ASP A 14 21.14 -8.98 -4.00
CA ASP A 14 20.60 -9.47 -2.73
C ASP A 14 21.13 -8.60 -1.60
N GLY A 15 20.22 -8.04 -0.79
CA GLY A 15 20.54 -7.07 0.25
C GLY A 15 20.19 -5.64 -0.14
N ALA A 16 20.75 -4.68 0.60
CA ALA A 16 20.46 -3.27 0.43
C ALA A 16 21.10 -2.66 -0.81
N GLU A 17 20.36 -1.80 -1.49
CA GLU A 17 20.87 -0.85 -2.48
C GLU A 17 20.60 0.55 -1.98
N THR A 18 21.64 1.39 -1.90
CA THR A 18 21.55 2.77 -1.40
C THR A 18 22.19 3.73 -2.40
N TRP A 19 21.51 4.85 -2.61
CA TRP A 19 21.99 5.95 -3.42
C TRP A 19 22.04 7.24 -2.60
N TRP A 20 22.95 8.14 -2.96
CA TRP A 20 23.16 9.40 -2.27
C TRP A 20 23.13 10.58 -3.24
N TYR A 21 22.65 11.71 -2.75
CA TYR A 21 22.77 13.01 -3.39
C TYR A 21 24.20 13.52 -3.38
N GLU A 22 24.48 14.57 -4.13
CA GLU A 22 25.82 15.17 -4.16
C GLU A 22 26.23 15.80 -2.82
N ASN A 23 25.26 16.23 -2.01
CA ASN A 23 25.47 16.75 -0.65
C ASN A 23 25.82 15.65 0.37
N GLY A 24 25.71 14.37 0.00
CA GLY A 24 26.00 13.22 0.87
C GLY A 24 24.80 12.62 1.61
N GLU A 25 23.64 13.27 1.55
CA GLU A 25 22.39 12.71 2.09
C GLU A 25 21.91 11.54 1.23
N LYS A 26 21.22 10.57 1.85
CA LYS A 26 20.59 9.48 1.10
C LYS A 26 19.53 10.06 0.15
N SER A 27 19.48 9.57 -1.09
CA SER A 27 18.42 9.87 -2.04
C SER A 27 17.36 8.78 -2.04
N TRP A 28 17.79 7.51 -2.04
CA TRP A 28 16.89 6.39 -1.84
C TRP A 28 17.63 5.13 -1.37
N GLU A 29 16.86 4.23 -0.75
CA GLU A 29 17.31 2.92 -0.32
C GLU A 29 16.22 1.89 -0.59
N ALA A 30 16.59 0.72 -1.08
CA ALA A 30 15.71 -0.40 -1.31
C ALA A 30 16.41 -1.71 -0.91
N ASN A 31 15.62 -2.75 -0.61
CA ASN A 31 16.12 -4.08 -0.37
C ASN A 31 15.78 -5.00 -1.55
N TRP A 32 16.70 -5.93 -1.81
CA TRP A 32 16.60 -6.88 -2.90
C TRP A 32 16.77 -8.30 -2.36
N LYS A 33 16.06 -9.24 -2.95
CA LYS A 33 16.18 -10.65 -2.68
C LYS A 33 16.14 -11.42 -4.00
N GLU A 34 17.20 -12.18 -4.28
CA GLU A 34 17.29 -13.00 -5.51
C GLU A 34 17.01 -12.19 -6.80
N GLY A 35 17.50 -10.94 -6.87
CA GLY A 35 17.33 -10.04 -8.01
C GLY A 35 15.95 -9.37 -8.10
N ARG A 36 15.10 -9.53 -7.10
CA ARG A 36 13.78 -8.88 -7.02
C ARG A 36 13.73 -7.91 -5.85
N GLN A 37 13.07 -6.79 -6.04
CA GLN A 37 12.85 -5.83 -4.95
C GLN A 37 11.97 -6.45 -3.86
N ALA A 38 12.38 -6.34 -2.59
CA ALA A 38 11.68 -6.94 -1.45
C ALA A 38 11.77 -6.04 -0.23
N GLY A 39 10.70 -5.92 0.54
CA GLY A 39 10.62 -5.05 1.70
C GLY A 39 10.42 -3.59 1.33
N ILE A 40 10.87 -2.67 2.18
CA ILE A 40 10.59 -1.25 2.07
C ILE A 40 11.63 -0.58 1.16
N LYS A 41 11.16 0.18 0.15
CA LYS A 41 11.91 1.22 -0.54
C LYS A 41 11.61 2.55 0.16
N THR A 42 12.63 3.31 0.50
CA THR A 42 12.50 4.66 1.05
C THR A 42 13.24 5.65 0.17
N GLU A 43 12.62 6.79 -0.08
CA GLU A 43 13.20 7.91 -0.81
C GLU A 43 13.23 9.15 0.10
N TRP A 44 14.23 10.00 -0.07
CA TRP A 44 14.44 11.20 0.72
C TRP A 44 14.63 12.42 -0.18
N TYR A 45 14.26 13.57 0.31
CA TYR A 45 14.61 14.87 -0.24
C TYR A 45 16.11 15.16 -0.03
N GLU A 46 16.66 16.09 -0.78
CA GLU A 46 18.05 16.55 -0.56
C GLU A 46 18.29 17.14 0.84
N SER A 47 17.24 17.55 1.53
CA SER A 47 17.25 17.97 2.93
C SER A 47 17.39 16.84 3.95
N GLY A 48 17.44 15.57 3.49
CA GLY A 48 17.48 14.37 4.33
C GLY A 48 16.13 13.96 4.93
N LYS A 49 15.05 14.71 4.68
CA LYS A 49 13.71 14.34 5.11
C LYS A 49 13.12 13.26 4.21
N LYS A 50 12.28 12.37 4.77
CA LYS A 50 11.59 11.36 3.98
C LYS A 50 10.68 12.01 2.93
N MET A 51 10.75 11.50 1.70
CA MET A 51 9.90 11.86 0.58
C MET A 51 8.85 10.78 0.34
N SER A 52 9.25 9.51 0.31
CA SER A 52 8.32 8.41 0.12
C SER A 52 8.77 7.11 0.79
N GLN A 53 7.81 6.24 1.06
CA GLN A 53 8.05 4.84 1.42
C GLN A 53 7.04 3.95 0.69
N THR A 54 7.50 2.85 0.12
CA THR A 54 6.66 1.87 -0.59
C THR A 54 7.13 0.47 -0.23
N VAL A 55 6.19 -0.43 -0.01
CA VAL A 55 6.48 -1.85 0.28
C VAL A 55 6.50 -2.63 -1.02
N TYR A 56 7.48 -3.53 -1.13
CA TYR A 56 7.63 -4.44 -2.27
C TYR A 56 7.65 -5.89 -1.82
N GLU A 57 6.96 -6.74 -2.53
CA GLU A 57 6.99 -8.18 -2.38
C GLU A 57 7.22 -8.82 -3.75
N ASN A 58 8.29 -9.64 -3.87
CA ASN A 58 8.65 -10.31 -5.14
C ASN A 58 8.80 -9.36 -6.36
N GLY A 59 9.22 -8.12 -6.14
CA GLY A 59 9.44 -7.11 -7.16
C GLY A 59 8.22 -6.25 -7.48
N ARG A 60 7.08 -6.47 -6.82
CA ARG A 60 5.83 -5.73 -7.02
C ARG A 60 5.50 -4.87 -5.81
N ARG A 61 4.86 -3.73 -6.04
CA ARG A 61 4.33 -2.90 -4.95
C ARG A 61 3.17 -3.61 -4.28
N GLU A 62 3.22 -3.67 -2.95
CA GLU A 62 2.24 -4.37 -2.13
C GLU A 62 1.97 -3.59 -0.85
N GLY A 63 0.71 -3.44 -0.45
CA GLY A 63 0.32 -2.72 0.75
C GLY A 63 0.36 -1.20 0.59
N ILE A 64 0.61 -0.47 1.68
CA ILE A 64 0.53 0.99 1.70
C ILE A 64 1.86 1.62 1.29
N GLY A 65 1.83 2.47 0.26
CA GLY A 65 2.86 3.46 -0.02
C GLY A 65 2.47 4.81 0.58
N THR A 66 3.41 5.50 1.20
CA THR A 66 3.19 6.82 1.80
C THR A 66 4.17 7.82 1.21
N GLY A 67 3.67 8.98 0.80
CA GLY A 67 4.46 10.14 0.42
C GLY A 67 4.31 11.28 1.42
N TRP A 68 5.35 12.06 1.58
CA TRP A 68 5.39 13.22 2.48
C TRP A 68 5.87 14.46 1.73
N TYR A 69 5.34 15.59 2.09
CA TYR A 69 5.89 16.90 1.75
C TYR A 69 7.21 17.15 2.49
N GLU A 70 8.00 18.08 1.99
CA GLU A 70 9.27 18.42 2.63
C GLU A 70 9.10 19.05 4.03
N ASN A 71 7.91 19.58 4.35
CA ASN A 71 7.55 20.00 5.70
C ASN A 71 7.32 18.84 6.69
N GLY A 72 7.36 17.56 6.20
CA GLY A 72 7.18 16.34 6.98
C GLY A 72 5.74 15.88 7.15
N LYS A 73 4.75 16.63 6.65
CA LYS A 73 3.35 16.19 6.65
C LYS A 73 3.10 15.21 5.51
N LYS A 74 2.13 14.30 5.69
CA LYS A 74 1.72 13.39 4.62
C LYS A 74 1.22 14.18 3.42
N ALA A 75 1.61 13.74 2.22
CA ALA A 75 1.11 14.22 0.95
C ALA A 75 0.09 13.25 0.36
N HIS A 76 0.39 11.95 0.41
CA HIS A 76 -0.53 10.91 -0.04
C HIS A 76 -0.25 9.58 0.65
N GLU A 77 -1.26 8.75 0.71
CA GLU A 77 -1.16 7.30 0.95
C GLU A 77 -1.84 6.58 -0.21
N THR A 78 -1.15 5.63 -0.80
CA THR A 78 -1.65 4.80 -1.89
C THR A 78 -1.59 3.35 -1.47
N THR A 79 -2.71 2.65 -1.58
CA THR A 79 -2.75 1.20 -1.36
C THR A 79 -2.49 0.51 -2.69
N TYR A 80 -1.50 -0.39 -2.68
CA TYR A 80 -1.12 -1.20 -3.82
C TYR A 80 -1.50 -2.66 -3.61
N LEU A 81 -1.98 -3.29 -4.66
CA LEU A 81 -2.19 -4.73 -4.77
C LEU A 81 -1.57 -5.18 -6.09
N ASP A 82 -0.48 -5.95 -6.00
CA ASP A 82 0.18 -6.53 -7.17
C ASP A 82 0.54 -5.48 -8.25
N ASP A 83 1.11 -4.32 -7.82
CA ASP A 83 1.41 -3.08 -8.57
C ASP A 83 0.20 -2.20 -8.94
N GLU A 84 -1.02 -2.67 -8.80
CA GLU A 84 -2.21 -1.85 -9.05
C GLU A 84 -2.49 -0.90 -7.88
N GLU A 85 -2.86 0.34 -8.19
CA GLU A 85 -3.32 1.32 -7.21
C GLU A 85 -4.80 1.10 -6.95
N VAL A 86 -5.15 0.70 -5.72
CA VAL A 86 -6.51 0.33 -5.36
C VAL A 86 -7.23 1.38 -4.52
N ALA A 87 -6.48 2.21 -3.81
CA ALA A 87 -7.00 3.35 -3.07
C ALA A 87 -5.93 4.43 -2.97
N VAL A 88 -6.34 5.69 -2.99
CA VAL A 88 -5.48 6.86 -2.80
C VAL A 88 -6.15 7.83 -1.86
N GLN A 89 -5.43 8.27 -0.83
CA GLN A 89 -5.80 9.39 0.03
C GLN A 89 -4.73 10.46 -0.09
N GLU A 90 -5.15 11.69 -0.28
CA GLU A 90 -4.24 12.83 -0.43
C GLU A 90 -4.50 13.89 0.64
N TRP A 91 -3.46 14.67 0.95
CA TRP A 91 -3.49 15.79 1.89
C TRP A 91 -2.80 17.01 1.29
N ASN A 92 -3.24 18.18 1.67
CA ASN A 92 -2.56 19.44 1.37
C ASN A 92 -1.31 19.60 2.25
N GLU A 93 -0.41 20.51 1.88
CA GLU A 93 0.79 20.82 2.67
C GLU A 93 0.49 21.33 4.09
N ASP A 94 -0.70 21.85 4.34
CA ASP A 94 -1.15 22.25 5.67
C ASP A 94 -1.61 21.05 6.52
N GLY A 95 -1.71 19.84 5.92
CA GLY A 95 -2.13 18.58 6.53
C GLY A 95 -3.65 18.38 6.51
N SER A 96 -4.43 19.26 5.89
CA SER A 96 -5.85 19.02 5.65
C SER A 96 -6.04 17.94 4.59
N ALA A 97 -6.94 17.00 4.83
CA ALA A 97 -7.26 15.97 3.85
C ALA A 97 -7.88 16.61 2.61
N ILE A 98 -7.40 16.20 1.44
CA ILE A 98 -8.08 16.47 0.19
C ILE A 98 -9.23 15.46 0.12
N ALA A 99 -10.45 15.95 -0.02
CA ALA A 99 -11.58 15.06 -0.25
C ALA A 99 -11.25 14.20 -1.47
N ALA A 100 -11.34 12.88 -1.31
CA ALA A 100 -11.17 11.97 -2.44
C ALA A 100 -12.04 12.48 -3.59
N ALA A 101 -11.44 12.63 -4.77
CA ALA A 101 -12.24 12.93 -5.95
C ALA A 101 -13.35 11.86 -6.00
N PRO A 102 -14.61 12.25 -6.28
CA PRO A 102 -15.64 11.24 -6.46
C PRO A 102 -15.10 10.25 -7.49
N GLU A 103 -15.04 8.98 -7.08
CA GLU A 103 -14.59 7.89 -7.94
C GLU A 103 -15.17 8.11 -9.33
N PRO A 104 -14.37 8.10 -10.41
CA PRO A 104 -14.91 8.28 -11.73
C PRO A 104 -15.99 7.22 -11.92
N GLN A 105 -17.26 7.68 -11.97
CA GLN A 105 -18.41 6.81 -12.15
C GLN A 105 -18.14 5.88 -13.34
N GLY A 106 -17.78 4.62 -13.06
CA GLY A 106 -17.52 3.63 -14.10
C GLY A 106 -16.42 2.60 -13.85
N ARG A 107 -15.56 2.76 -12.85
CA ARG A 107 -14.62 1.69 -12.45
C ARG A 107 -14.94 1.20 -11.04
N VAL A 108 -15.99 0.43 -10.93
CA VAL A 108 -16.18 -0.43 -9.78
C VAL A 108 -15.07 -1.47 -9.83
N ARG A 109 -14.12 -1.43 -8.91
CA ARG A 109 -13.15 -2.50 -8.82
C ARG A 109 -13.89 -3.79 -8.48
N VAL A 110 -13.74 -4.77 -9.35
CA VAL A 110 -14.30 -6.10 -9.15
C VAL A 110 -13.23 -6.95 -8.48
N TRP A 111 -13.48 -7.35 -7.25
CA TRP A 111 -12.62 -8.22 -6.48
C TRP A 111 -12.93 -9.68 -6.78
N THR A 112 -11.92 -10.54 -6.87
CA THR A 112 -12.15 -11.98 -6.71
C THR A 112 -12.10 -12.32 -5.22
N VAL A 113 -12.86 -13.35 -4.81
CA VAL A 113 -12.85 -13.85 -3.42
C VAL A 113 -11.41 -14.12 -2.96
N GLY A 114 -10.63 -14.79 -3.80
CA GLY A 114 -9.24 -15.14 -3.50
C GLY A 114 -8.32 -13.92 -3.33
N GLU A 115 -8.56 -12.82 -4.05
CA GLU A 115 -7.81 -11.57 -3.87
C GLU A 115 -8.10 -10.94 -2.52
N ILE A 116 -9.38 -10.85 -2.13
CA ILE A 116 -9.77 -10.30 -0.82
C ILE A 116 -9.18 -11.15 0.30
N GLU A 117 -9.37 -12.46 0.27
CA GLU A 117 -8.85 -13.38 1.29
C GLU A 117 -7.33 -13.32 1.38
N LYS A 118 -6.63 -13.44 0.25
CA LYS A 118 -5.16 -13.45 0.20
C LYS A 118 -4.56 -12.14 0.68
N PHE A 119 -5.15 -11.01 0.27
CA PHE A 119 -4.56 -9.70 0.52
C PHE A 119 -4.80 -9.23 1.95
N TYR A 120 -6.01 -9.42 2.48
CA TYR A 120 -6.36 -8.84 3.78
C TYR A 120 -6.08 -9.77 4.96
N SER A 121 -5.87 -11.08 4.76
CA SER A 121 -5.46 -11.99 5.84
C SER A 121 -4.20 -11.49 6.54
N ASP A 122 -4.21 -11.44 7.88
CA ASP A 122 -3.14 -10.90 8.75
C ASP A 122 -2.77 -9.43 8.55
N LYS A 123 -3.48 -8.68 7.70
CA LYS A 123 -3.23 -7.25 7.52
C LYS A 123 -3.85 -6.44 8.67
N ALA A 124 -3.30 -5.24 8.86
CA ALA A 124 -3.81 -4.33 9.87
C ALA A 124 -5.22 -3.85 9.52
N GLU A 125 -6.05 -3.69 10.56
CA GLU A 125 -7.42 -3.16 10.46
C GLU A 125 -7.52 -1.87 9.64
N GLY A 126 -6.57 -0.95 9.84
CA GLY A 126 -6.51 0.31 9.08
C GLY A 126 -6.38 0.14 7.57
N LEU A 127 -5.85 -0.99 7.09
CA LEU A 127 -5.76 -1.25 5.65
C LEU A 127 -7.12 -1.56 5.04
N VAL A 128 -7.96 -2.33 5.75
CA VAL A 128 -9.34 -2.61 5.33
C VAL A 128 -10.13 -1.31 5.24
N HIS A 129 -10.03 -0.48 6.28
CA HIS A 129 -10.70 0.83 6.32
C HIS A 129 -10.24 1.75 5.16
N THR A 130 -8.95 1.76 4.84
CA THR A 130 -8.42 2.54 3.71
C THR A 130 -8.97 2.09 2.37
N ALA A 131 -9.15 0.78 2.18
CA ALA A 131 -9.58 0.21 0.89
C ALA A 131 -11.09 0.21 0.69
N PHE A 132 -11.87 0.03 1.77
CA PHE A 132 -13.33 -0.10 1.71
C PHE A 132 -14.08 1.07 2.34
N GLY A 133 -13.38 1.98 3.05
CA GLY A 133 -13.99 3.07 3.80
C GLY A 133 -14.59 2.64 5.14
N GLU A 134 -15.60 3.38 5.61
CA GLU A 134 -16.34 3.02 6.81
C GLU A 134 -17.20 1.77 6.54
N PRO A 135 -17.23 0.79 7.46
CA PRO A 135 -18.08 -0.38 7.28
C PRO A 135 -19.56 -0.01 7.37
N ASP A 136 -20.40 -0.67 6.58
CA ASP A 136 -21.85 -0.52 6.65
C ASP A 136 -22.39 -0.98 8.01
N ARG A 137 -21.77 -2.03 8.59
CA ARG A 137 -22.07 -2.53 9.95
C ARG A 137 -20.78 -2.92 10.67
N ALA A 138 -20.71 -2.64 11.98
CA ALA A 138 -19.61 -3.07 12.86
C ALA A 138 -20.23 -3.76 14.09
N GLU A 139 -20.18 -5.08 14.15
CA GLU A 139 -20.80 -5.88 15.20
C GLU A 139 -19.86 -7.01 15.66
N GLY A 140 -19.77 -7.25 16.97
CA GLY A 140 -19.06 -8.39 17.53
C GLY A 140 -17.56 -8.49 17.20
N GLY A 141 -16.91 -7.37 16.83
CA GLY A 141 -15.51 -7.35 16.39
C GLY A 141 -15.33 -7.70 14.92
N ALA A 142 -16.40 -7.65 14.15
CA ALA A 142 -16.37 -7.77 12.69
C ALA A 142 -16.80 -6.45 12.02
N TRP A 143 -16.25 -6.18 10.84
CA TRP A 143 -16.71 -5.13 9.94
C TRP A 143 -17.35 -5.78 8.71
N VAL A 144 -18.51 -5.29 8.36
CA VAL A 144 -19.30 -5.78 7.23
C VAL A 144 -19.45 -4.67 6.20
N TYR A 145 -19.12 -4.97 4.97
CA TYR A 145 -19.28 -4.10 3.81
C TYR A 145 -20.29 -4.72 2.86
N GLU A 146 -21.37 -4.00 2.57
CA GLU A 146 -22.43 -4.45 1.68
C GLU A 146 -22.17 -3.99 0.24
N ASN A 147 -22.74 -4.69 -0.73
CA ASN A 147 -22.66 -4.36 -2.16
C ASN A 147 -21.23 -4.30 -2.75
N VAL A 148 -20.25 -4.97 -2.13
CA VAL A 148 -18.92 -5.10 -2.70
C VAL A 148 -19.00 -5.93 -3.99
N GLN A 149 -18.46 -5.39 -5.08
CA GLN A 149 -18.46 -6.09 -6.35
C GLN A 149 -17.38 -7.16 -6.35
N VAL A 150 -17.79 -8.41 -6.34
CA VAL A 150 -16.91 -9.58 -6.34
C VAL A 150 -17.18 -10.44 -7.57
N GLY A 151 -16.14 -10.89 -8.25
CA GLY A 151 -16.26 -11.72 -9.44
C GLY A 151 -15.18 -11.45 -10.47
N THR A 152 -15.56 -11.36 -11.72
CA THR A 152 -14.70 -10.99 -12.84
C THR A 152 -15.24 -9.72 -13.50
N ALA A 153 -14.41 -9.03 -14.29
CA ALA A 153 -14.82 -7.82 -15.02
C ALA A 153 -16.06 -8.03 -15.93
N VAL A 154 -16.40 -9.28 -16.25
CA VAL A 154 -17.54 -9.65 -17.12
C VAL A 154 -18.77 -10.10 -16.31
N ALA A 155 -18.57 -10.58 -15.08
CA ALA A 155 -19.63 -11.19 -14.26
C ALA A 155 -19.45 -10.87 -12.77
N ALA A 156 -19.37 -9.60 -12.43
CA ALA A 156 -19.33 -9.16 -11.04
C ALA A 156 -20.72 -9.20 -10.42
N ILE A 157 -20.81 -9.71 -9.20
CA ILE A 157 -22.03 -9.75 -8.40
C ILE A 157 -21.75 -8.98 -7.11
N ALA A 158 -22.72 -8.21 -6.63
CA ALA A 158 -22.61 -7.55 -5.35
C ALA A 158 -22.71 -8.57 -4.20
N HIS A 159 -21.75 -8.54 -3.31
CA HIS A 159 -21.67 -9.41 -2.14
C HIS A 159 -21.55 -8.61 -0.85
N GLU A 160 -21.89 -9.26 0.25
CA GLU A 160 -21.51 -8.83 1.57
C GLU A 160 -20.12 -9.38 1.88
N VAL A 161 -19.19 -8.50 2.29
CA VAL A 161 -17.84 -8.90 2.70
C VAL A 161 -17.67 -8.62 4.17
N GLU A 162 -17.41 -9.67 4.94
CA GLU A 162 -17.19 -9.61 6.38
C GLU A 162 -15.71 -9.79 6.72
N PHE A 163 -15.13 -8.84 7.45
CA PHE A 163 -13.80 -8.93 8.03
C PHE A 163 -13.91 -9.10 9.54
N THR A 164 -13.32 -10.16 10.09
CA THR A 164 -13.16 -10.27 11.55
C THR A 164 -11.73 -9.96 11.95
N PHE A 165 -11.56 -9.37 13.13
CA PHE A 165 -10.27 -8.88 13.61
C PHE A 165 -9.84 -9.58 14.90
N GLN A 166 -8.54 -9.76 15.07
CA GLN A 166 -7.90 -10.17 16.30
C GLN A 166 -6.62 -9.37 16.52
N SER A 167 -6.51 -8.68 17.65
CA SER A 167 -5.34 -7.86 18.00
C SER A 167 -5.00 -6.79 16.92
N GLY A 168 -6.03 -6.17 16.32
CA GLY A 168 -5.88 -5.14 15.30
C GLY A 168 -5.45 -5.65 13.92
N LYS A 169 -5.59 -6.96 13.68
CA LYS A 169 -5.30 -7.58 12.38
C LYS A 169 -6.50 -8.40 11.91
N VAL A 170 -6.67 -8.47 10.60
CA VAL A 170 -7.68 -9.31 9.97
C VAL A 170 -7.38 -10.78 10.30
N LYS A 171 -8.35 -11.46 10.88
CA LYS A 171 -8.29 -12.88 11.22
C LYS A 171 -8.97 -13.74 10.16
N THR A 172 -10.16 -13.33 9.73
CA THR A 172 -10.91 -14.02 8.67
C THR A 172 -11.56 -13.01 7.75
N VAL A 173 -11.74 -13.43 6.51
CA VAL A 173 -12.53 -12.73 5.49
C VAL A 173 -13.59 -13.69 5.02
N ARG A 174 -14.84 -13.24 4.88
CA ARG A 174 -15.93 -13.99 4.28
C ARG A 174 -16.57 -13.15 3.18
N VAL A 175 -16.92 -13.78 2.08
CA VAL A 175 -17.56 -13.17 0.93
C VAL A 175 -18.83 -13.92 0.60
#